data_259fe9b1a27c4a6dea8ece9143fc31ea
#
_entry.id   259fe9b1a27c4a6dea8ece9143fc31ea
#
_cell.length_a   1.000
_cell.length_b   1.000
_cell.length_c   1.000
_cell.angle_alpha   90.00
_cell.angle_beta   90.00
_cell.angle_gamma   90.00
#
_symmetry.space_group_name_H-M   'P 1'
#
loop_
_entity.id
_entity.type
_entity.pdbx_description
1 polymer ?
#
loop_
_entity_poly.entity_id
_entity_poly.type
_entity_poly.pdbx_seq_one_letter_code
_entity_poly.pdbx_strand_id
1 'polypeptide(L)'
;MLKKFLFVVLSVTLLVAYESTLGQSHTFTYNYYAEVDIDETTGVLEAPAETVIEPCIISCFDPIMREVGEEEGLDWRFMSAIAYSESRFIENLKSNQGAMGIMQIRPVVARHFNVPVESISDTETNVRLAGMLLSELDTMLRMPASTPLEDRLSIILASYNAGIGHVLDARRLARSEGANPNSWESVRHYLIKKSDPAYYEQDIVQSGRFTGSGQTVNYVNEVMRMYRKYCKLAS
;
A
#
# COMPACT_ATOMS: atom_id res chain seq x y z
N MET A 1 -40.50 10.60 -16.36
CA MET A 1 -39.99 11.84 -15.71
C MET A 1 -38.50 11.89 -15.89
N LEU A 2 -38.01 12.85 -16.68
CA LEU A 2 -36.57 12.99 -16.97
C LEU A 2 -35.97 13.83 -15.83
N LYS A 3 -35.12 13.25 -14.98
CA LYS A 3 -34.38 14.02 -13.98
C LYS A 3 -33.35 14.90 -14.71
N LYS A 4 -33.42 16.20 -14.50
CA LYS A 4 -32.41 17.15 -15.00
C LYS A 4 -31.34 17.28 -13.91
N PHE A 5 -30.10 16.86 -14.21
CA PHE A 5 -28.94 17.08 -13.35
C PHE A 5 -28.26 18.39 -13.73
N LEU A 6 -28.05 19.26 -12.76
CA LEU A 6 -27.24 20.45 -12.92
C LEU A 6 -25.87 20.17 -12.31
N PHE A 7 -24.83 20.21 -13.13
CA PHE A 7 -23.45 20.09 -12.64
C PHE A 7 -22.93 21.47 -12.25
N VAL A 8 -22.62 21.64 -10.97
CA VAL A 8 -21.94 22.83 -10.48
C VAL A 8 -20.48 22.52 -10.29
N VAL A 9 -19.61 23.19 -11.05
CA VAL A 9 -18.16 23.07 -10.89
C VAL A 9 -17.71 24.13 -9.90
N LEU A 10 -17.32 23.71 -8.70
CA LEU A 10 -16.65 24.59 -7.74
C LEU A 10 -15.14 24.40 -7.90
N SER A 11 -14.45 25.43 -8.40
CA SER A 11 -12.97 25.43 -8.43
C SER A 11 -12.45 26.07 -7.15
N VAL A 12 -11.86 25.27 -6.28
CA VAL A 12 -11.14 25.80 -5.11
C VAL A 12 -9.66 25.85 -5.43
N THR A 13 -9.13 27.07 -5.54
CA THR A 13 -7.69 27.28 -5.72
C THR A 13 -7.06 27.40 -4.34
N LEU A 14 -6.35 26.37 -3.89
CA LEU A 14 -5.57 26.41 -2.66
C LEU A 14 -4.14 26.82 -3.01
N LEU A 15 -3.72 27.99 -2.58
CA LEU A 15 -2.34 28.44 -2.70
C LEU A 15 -1.54 27.82 -1.54
N VAL A 16 -0.85 26.73 -1.79
CA VAL A 16 0.12 26.18 -0.83
C VAL A 16 1.48 26.74 -1.19
N ALA A 17 1.93 27.75 -0.44
CA ALA A 17 3.29 28.22 -0.54
C ALA A 17 4.22 27.22 0.15
N TYR A 18 4.79 26.29 -0.63
CA TYR A 18 5.91 25.49 -0.20
C TYR A 18 7.19 26.15 -0.72
N GLU A 19 7.98 26.72 0.17
CA GLU A 19 9.31 27.20 -0.16
C GLU A 19 10.22 25.99 -0.42
N SER A 20 10.34 25.60 -1.69
CA SER A 20 11.44 24.75 -2.12
C SER A 20 12.69 25.61 -2.28
N THR A 21 13.86 25.04 -2.02
CA THR A 21 15.19 25.66 -2.19
C THR A 21 15.49 26.14 -3.63
N LEU A 22 14.53 26.11 -4.53
CA LEU A 22 14.61 26.52 -5.94
C LEU A 22 13.61 27.63 -6.32
N GLY A 23 12.87 28.22 -5.38
CA GLY A 23 12.07 29.44 -5.63
C GLY A 23 10.91 29.29 -6.62
N GLN A 24 10.37 28.08 -6.83
CA GLN A 24 9.20 27.88 -7.67
C GLN A 24 7.97 27.52 -6.81
N SER A 25 6.93 28.37 -6.93
CA SER A 25 5.60 28.11 -6.34
C SER A 25 4.79 27.22 -7.28
N HIS A 26 4.31 26.10 -6.77
CA HIS A 26 3.40 25.23 -7.50
C HIS A 26 1.95 25.51 -7.06
N THR A 27 1.08 25.79 -8.04
CA THR A 27 -0.35 25.98 -7.83
C THR A 27 -1.06 24.67 -8.18
N PHE A 28 -1.74 24.05 -7.22
CA PHE A 28 -2.59 22.89 -7.46
C PHE A 28 -4.04 23.35 -7.56
N THR A 29 -4.70 23.03 -8.67
CA THR A 29 -6.14 23.30 -8.86
C THR A 29 -6.89 21.97 -8.73
N TYR A 30 -7.76 21.87 -7.73
CA TYR A 30 -8.68 20.74 -7.58
C TYR A 30 -10.04 21.11 -8.18
N ASN A 31 -10.54 20.28 -9.08
CA ASN A 31 -11.90 20.37 -9.58
C ASN A 31 -12.76 19.35 -8.79
N TYR A 32 -13.72 19.87 -8.06
CA TYR A 32 -14.71 19.06 -7.34
C TYR A 32 -16.01 19.04 -8.14
N TYR A 33 -16.53 17.84 -8.38
CA TYR A 33 -17.85 17.62 -9.01
C TYR A 33 -18.81 17.16 -7.92
N ALA A 34 -19.79 18.01 -7.58
CA ALA A 34 -20.89 17.64 -6.69
C ALA A 34 -22.14 17.39 -7.53
N GLU A 35 -22.77 16.23 -7.36
CA GLU A 35 -24.16 16.05 -7.81
C GLU A 35 -25.09 16.73 -6.79
N VAL A 36 -25.86 17.71 -7.25
CA VAL A 36 -26.84 18.39 -6.42
C VAL A 36 -28.22 17.88 -6.83
N ASP A 37 -28.91 17.17 -5.92
CA ASP A 37 -30.32 16.84 -6.09
C ASP A 37 -31.16 18.11 -5.85
N ILE A 38 -31.94 18.50 -6.85
CA ILE A 38 -32.89 19.65 -6.76
C ILE A 38 -34.24 19.08 -6.34
N ASP A 39 -34.70 19.45 -5.15
CA ASP A 39 -36.08 19.22 -4.77
C ASP A 39 -36.99 20.20 -5.54
N GLU A 40 -37.74 19.67 -6.52
CA GLU A 40 -38.65 20.46 -7.40
C GLU A 40 -39.83 21.06 -6.62
N THR A 41 -40.07 20.70 -5.35
CA THR A 41 -41.21 21.17 -4.57
C THR A 41 -40.93 22.43 -3.75
N THR A 42 -39.71 22.67 -3.35
CA THR A 42 -39.36 23.78 -2.44
C THR A 42 -38.44 24.83 -3.07
N GLY A 43 -37.73 24.49 -4.14
CA GLY A 43 -36.73 25.38 -4.77
C GLY A 43 -35.55 25.73 -3.85
N VAL A 44 -35.41 25.07 -2.71
CA VAL A 44 -34.34 25.30 -1.76
C VAL A 44 -33.15 24.40 -2.15
N LEU A 45 -32.01 25.01 -2.39
CA LEU A 45 -30.74 24.30 -2.50
C LEU A 45 -30.34 23.83 -1.08
N GLU A 46 -30.58 22.57 -0.76
CA GLU A 46 -29.90 21.99 0.40
C GLU A 46 -28.41 21.96 0.09
N ALA A 47 -27.64 22.73 0.87
CA ALA A 47 -26.21 22.66 0.80
C ALA A 47 -25.80 21.20 1.06
N PRO A 48 -24.95 20.59 0.21
CA PRO A 48 -24.43 19.27 0.50
C PRO A 48 -23.83 19.29 1.91
N ALA A 49 -24.11 18.24 2.68
CA ALA A 49 -23.53 18.09 4.03
C ALA A 49 -22.03 18.43 3.93
N GLU A 50 -21.55 19.32 4.81
CA GLU A 50 -20.14 19.72 4.82
C GLU A 50 -19.29 18.46 4.81
N THR A 51 -18.74 18.15 3.65
CA THR A 51 -17.72 17.12 3.54
C THR A 51 -16.50 17.68 4.29
N VAL A 52 -16.28 17.18 5.48
CA VAL A 52 -15.07 17.48 6.26
C VAL A 52 -13.90 16.96 5.41
N ILE A 53 -13.26 17.85 4.69
CA ILE A 53 -12.03 17.52 3.95
C ILE A 53 -10.97 17.36 5.02
N GLU A 54 -10.69 16.13 5.42
CA GLU A 54 -9.56 15.85 6.31
C GLU A 54 -8.27 16.34 5.64
N PRO A 55 -7.43 17.11 6.36
CA PRO A 55 -6.22 17.64 5.77
C PRO A 55 -5.28 16.50 5.36
N CYS A 56 -4.72 16.60 4.16
CA CYS A 56 -3.66 15.71 3.71
C CYS A 56 -2.42 15.89 4.61
N ILE A 57 -2.06 14.85 5.37
CA ILE A 57 -0.91 14.89 6.30
C ILE A 57 0.33 14.30 5.65
N ILE A 58 0.17 13.19 4.89
CA ILE A 58 1.24 12.48 4.20
C ILE A 58 1.16 12.70 2.71
N SER A 59 -0.03 12.55 2.12
CA SER A 59 -0.28 12.68 0.69
C SER A 59 -1.76 12.98 0.41
N CYS A 60 -2.09 13.37 -0.82
CA CYS A 60 -3.49 13.52 -1.26
C CYS A 60 -4.28 12.20 -1.25
N PHE A 61 -3.60 11.07 -1.07
CA PHE A 61 -4.23 9.74 -0.99
C PHE A 61 -4.58 9.33 0.45
N ASP A 62 -4.35 10.19 1.44
CA ASP A 62 -4.66 9.88 2.85
C ASP A 62 -6.12 9.42 3.06
N PRO A 63 -7.14 10.02 2.42
CA PRO A 63 -8.53 9.57 2.59
C PRO A 63 -8.72 8.10 2.20
N ILE A 64 -8.29 7.71 1.00
CA ILE A 64 -8.44 6.31 0.54
C ILE A 64 -7.53 5.36 1.33
N MET A 65 -6.34 5.80 1.78
CA MET A 65 -5.47 4.97 2.62
C MET A 65 -6.10 4.69 3.99
N ARG A 66 -6.82 5.68 4.56
CA ARG A 66 -7.55 5.52 5.83
C ARG A 66 -8.73 4.59 5.67
N GLU A 67 -9.55 4.80 4.64
CA GLU A 67 -10.72 3.98 4.34
C GLU A 67 -10.33 2.49 4.19
N VAL A 68 -9.39 2.19 3.29
CA VAL A 68 -8.94 0.81 3.07
C VAL A 68 -8.20 0.25 4.29
N GLY A 69 -7.44 1.09 5.00
CA GLY A 69 -6.79 0.69 6.25
C GLY A 69 -7.80 0.26 7.31
N GLU A 70 -8.92 0.95 7.44
CA GLU A 70 -10.00 0.60 8.36
C GLU A 70 -10.72 -0.68 7.93
N GLU A 71 -11.04 -0.84 6.64
CA GLU A 71 -11.68 -2.04 6.08
C GLU A 71 -10.83 -3.30 6.28
N GLU A 72 -9.51 -3.21 6.07
CA GLU A 72 -8.59 -4.34 6.10
C GLU A 72 -7.86 -4.52 7.45
N GLY A 73 -8.15 -3.66 8.42
CA GLY A 73 -7.49 -3.70 9.74
C GLY A 73 -6.01 -3.33 9.69
N LEU A 74 -5.61 -2.45 8.76
CA LEU A 74 -4.24 -2.01 8.53
C LEU A 74 -4.05 -0.56 9.01
N ASP A 75 -2.85 -0.24 9.47
CA ASP A 75 -2.50 1.16 9.71
C ASP A 75 -2.31 1.88 8.36
N TRP A 76 -3.15 2.88 8.08
CA TRP A 76 -3.10 3.66 6.85
C TRP A 76 -1.72 4.30 6.59
N ARG A 77 -0.98 4.65 7.67
CA ARG A 77 0.38 5.20 7.58
C ARG A 77 1.38 4.15 7.10
N PHE A 78 1.13 2.89 7.41
CA PHE A 78 1.89 1.76 6.88
C PHE A 78 1.64 1.58 5.38
N MET A 79 0.38 1.64 4.93
CA MET A 79 0.03 1.61 3.51
C MET A 79 0.64 2.80 2.76
N SER A 80 0.59 4.01 3.32
CA SER A 80 1.24 5.20 2.75
C SER A 80 2.76 5.05 2.64
N ALA A 81 3.42 4.38 3.60
CA ALA A 81 4.84 4.11 3.55
C ALA A 81 5.21 3.12 2.43
N ILE A 82 4.35 2.14 2.16
CA ILE A 82 4.48 1.22 1.01
C ILE A 82 4.33 2.01 -0.29
N ALA A 83 3.26 2.80 -0.45
CA ALA A 83 3.02 3.60 -1.64
C ALA A 83 4.19 4.54 -1.97
N TYR A 84 4.74 5.19 -0.95
CA TYR A 84 5.94 6.00 -1.12
C TYR A 84 7.14 5.19 -1.62
N SER A 85 7.38 4.02 -1.08
CA SER A 85 8.51 3.17 -1.47
C SER A 85 8.33 2.56 -2.87
N GLU A 86 7.09 2.22 -3.24
CA GLU A 86 6.75 1.61 -4.54
C GLU A 86 6.79 2.62 -5.69
N SER A 87 6.22 3.81 -5.50
CA SER A 87 5.99 4.75 -6.61
C SER A 87 6.31 6.20 -6.31
N ARG A 88 6.63 6.59 -5.07
CA ARG A 88 6.64 8.00 -4.63
C ARG A 88 5.28 8.68 -4.84
N PHE A 89 4.19 7.91 -4.72
CA PHE A 89 2.82 8.34 -5.00
C PHE A 89 2.54 8.71 -6.45
N ILE A 90 3.30 8.17 -7.42
CA ILE A 90 3.06 8.40 -8.85
C ILE A 90 1.99 7.42 -9.34
N GLU A 91 0.78 7.92 -9.66
CA GLU A 91 -0.39 7.13 -10.03
C GLU A 91 -0.19 6.25 -11.28
N ASN A 92 0.38 6.83 -12.32
CA ASN A 92 0.52 6.15 -13.62
C ASN A 92 1.86 5.43 -13.79
N LEU A 93 2.57 5.16 -12.68
CA LEU A 93 3.84 4.45 -12.73
C LEU A 93 3.63 3.01 -13.17
N LYS A 94 4.38 2.59 -14.19
CA LYS A 94 4.42 1.21 -14.66
C LYS A 94 5.86 0.70 -14.65
N SER A 95 6.10 -0.39 -13.94
CA SER A 95 7.42 -1.01 -13.90
C SER A 95 7.69 -1.84 -15.15
N ASN A 96 8.98 -2.14 -15.42
CA ASN A 96 9.39 -3.04 -16.49
C ASN A 96 8.84 -4.47 -16.33
N GLN A 97 8.44 -4.85 -15.12
CA GLN A 97 7.85 -6.16 -14.81
C GLN A 97 6.31 -6.12 -14.80
N GLY A 98 5.70 -5.00 -15.23
CA GLY A 98 4.26 -4.84 -15.37
C GLY A 98 3.51 -4.54 -14.07
N ALA A 99 4.20 -4.15 -12.99
CA ALA A 99 3.55 -3.60 -11.80
C ALA A 99 3.04 -2.19 -12.10
N MET A 100 1.87 -1.79 -11.58
CA MET A 100 1.16 -0.57 -11.94
C MET A 100 0.64 0.17 -10.71
N GLY A 101 0.55 1.51 -10.84
CA GLY A 101 -0.09 2.40 -9.87
C GLY A 101 0.76 2.70 -8.64
N ILE A 102 0.16 3.42 -7.69
CA ILE A 102 0.88 3.91 -6.50
C ILE A 102 1.38 2.78 -5.59
N MET A 103 0.67 1.64 -5.57
CA MET A 103 1.02 0.46 -4.78
C MET A 103 1.76 -0.61 -5.59
N GLN A 104 2.08 -0.35 -6.87
CA GLN A 104 2.78 -1.26 -7.78
C GLN A 104 2.18 -2.67 -7.81
N ILE A 105 0.86 -2.74 -8.01
CA ILE A 105 0.11 -3.99 -8.12
C ILE A 105 0.40 -4.69 -9.44
N ARG A 106 0.72 -5.98 -9.37
CA ARG A 106 0.95 -6.83 -10.55
C ARG A 106 -0.37 -7.43 -11.06
N PRO A 107 -0.51 -7.67 -12.37
CA PRO A 107 -1.70 -8.28 -12.96
C PRO A 107 -2.14 -9.60 -12.33
N VAL A 108 -1.20 -10.38 -11.78
CA VAL A 108 -1.52 -11.64 -11.09
C VAL A 108 -2.34 -11.41 -9.82
N VAL A 109 -2.13 -10.30 -9.12
CA VAL A 109 -2.88 -9.94 -7.90
C VAL A 109 -4.33 -9.60 -8.25
N ALA A 110 -4.56 -8.78 -9.29
CA ALA A 110 -5.91 -8.48 -9.74
C ALA A 110 -6.68 -9.74 -10.15
N ARG A 111 -6.05 -10.63 -10.91
CA ARG A 111 -6.66 -11.92 -11.27
C ARG A 111 -6.97 -12.79 -10.05
N HIS A 112 -6.10 -12.79 -9.05
CA HIS A 112 -6.31 -13.54 -7.81
C HIS A 112 -7.58 -13.08 -7.07
N PHE A 113 -7.83 -11.77 -7.04
CA PHE A 113 -9.02 -11.19 -6.41
C PHE A 113 -10.21 -11.04 -7.38
N ASN A 114 -10.15 -11.63 -8.59
CA ASN A 114 -11.19 -11.54 -9.63
C ASN A 114 -11.53 -10.08 -10.05
N VAL A 115 -10.53 -9.20 -10.01
CA VAL A 115 -10.64 -7.80 -10.46
C VAL A 115 -10.09 -7.70 -11.89
N PRO A 116 -10.75 -6.96 -12.80
CA PRO A 116 -10.23 -6.73 -14.15
C PRO A 116 -8.83 -6.10 -14.12
N VAL A 117 -7.91 -6.62 -14.94
CA VAL A 117 -6.50 -6.16 -14.94
C VAL A 117 -6.38 -4.69 -15.37
N GLU A 118 -7.25 -4.23 -16.25
CA GLU A 118 -7.36 -2.84 -16.70
C GLU A 118 -7.72 -1.86 -15.57
N SER A 119 -8.44 -2.33 -14.55
CA SER A 119 -8.83 -1.51 -13.40
C SER A 119 -7.67 -1.23 -12.42
N ILE A 120 -6.52 -1.91 -12.56
CA ILE A 120 -5.35 -1.65 -11.70
C ILE A 120 -4.83 -0.20 -11.84
N SER A 121 -5.05 0.43 -13.01
CA SER A 121 -4.65 1.81 -13.26
C SER A 121 -5.50 2.85 -12.52
N ASP A 122 -6.69 2.47 -12.05
CA ASP A 122 -7.49 3.29 -11.16
C ASP A 122 -6.88 3.29 -9.76
N THR A 123 -6.68 4.48 -9.18
CA THR A 123 -5.96 4.64 -7.92
C THR A 123 -6.70 4.00 -6.75
N GLU A 124 -8.02 4.12 -6.68
CA GLU A 124 -8.80 3.50 -5.62
C GLU A 124 -8.71 1.97 -5.69
N THR A 125 -8.94 1.39 -6.87
CA THR A 125 -8.79 -0.05 -7.11
C THR A 125 -7.38 -0.54 -6.76
N ASN A 126 -6.36 0.25 -7.09
CA ASN A 126 -4.96 -0.07 -6.82
C ASN A 126 -4.66 -0.16 -5.32
N VAL A 127 -5.17 0.79 -4.52
CA VAL A 127 -5.02 0.82 -3.06
C VAL A 127 -5.81 -0.32 -2.41
N ARG A 128 -7.06 -0.58 -2.85
CA ARG A 128 -7.89 -1.68 -2.34
C ARG A 128 -7.24 -3.04 -2.58
N LEU A 129 -6.74 -3.29 -3.78
CA LEU A 129 -6.01 -4.53 -4.09
C LEU A 129 -4.77 -4.71 -3.22
N ALA A 130 -4.06 -3.63 -2.91
CA ALA A 130 -2.91 -3.69 -2.01
C ALA A 130 -3.32 -4.00 -0.57
N GLY A 131 -4.39 -3.37 -0.06
CA GLY A 131 -4.95 -3.64 1.26
C GLY A 131 -5.35 -5.10 1.41
N MET A 132 -6.17 -5.62 0.48
CA MET A 132 -6.59 -7.02 0.43
C MET A 132 -5.39 -7.98 0.41
N LEU A 133 -4.37 -7.69 -0.41
CA LEU A 133 -3.15 -8.52 -0.48
C LEU A 133 -2.39 -8.52 0.84
N LEU A 134 -2.21 -7.37 1.48
CA LEU A 134 -1.50 -7.26 2.76
C LEU A 134 -2.22 -8.02 3.87
N SER A 135 -3.53 -7.91 3.95
CA SER A 135 -4.40 -8.61 4.90
C SER A 135 -4.35 -10.14 4.68
N GLU A 136 -4.42 -10.58 3.40
CA GLU A 136 -4.28 -11.99 3.06
C GLU A 136 -2.91 -12.55 3.42
N LEU A 137 -1.82 -11.81 3.13
CA LEU A 137 -0.46 -12.19 3.48
C LEU A 137 -0.30 -12.37 4.99
N ASP A 138 -0.84 -11.46 5.80
CA ASP A 138 -0.81 -11.60 7.26
C ASP A 138 -1.55 -12.87 7.73
N THR A 139 -2.70 -13.13 7.18
CA THR A 139 -3.50 -14.35 7.46
C THR A 139 -2.73 -15.62 7.06
N MET A 140 -2.13 -15.65 5.85
CA MET A 140 -1.38 -16.81 5.36
C MET A 140 -0.11 -17.09 6.15
N LEU A 141 0.54 -16.07 6.67
CA LEU A 141 1.75 -16.19 7.50
C LEU A 141 1.47 -16.83 8.86
N ARG A 142 0.25 -16.78 9.37
CA ARG A 142 -0.19 -17.41 10.64
C ARG A 142 0.80 -17.12 11.80
N MET A 143 1.19 -15.86 11.92
CA MET A 143 2.08 -15.46 13.01
C MET A 143 1.31 -15.36 14.31
N PRO A 144 1.86 -15.83 15.45
CA PRO A 144 1.22 -15.66 16.76
C PRO A 144 0.89 -14.20 17.07
N ALA A 145 -0.18 -13.96 17.82
CA ALA A 145 -0.54 -12.60 18.26
C ALA A 145 0.56 -11.94 19.11
N SER A 146 1.40 -12.76 19.77
CA SER A 146 2.56 -12.29 20.55
C SER A 146 3.76 -11.87 19.71
N THR A 147 3.70 -12.03 18.38
CA THR A 147 4.80 -11.57 17.50
C THR A 147 4.91 -10.05 17.58
N PRO A 148 6.10 -9.49 17.86
CA PRO A 148 6.30 -8.04 17.89
C PRO A 148 5.83 -7.39 16.58
N LEU A 149 5.19 -6.22 16.68
CA LEU A 149 4.61 -5.54 15.52
C LEU A 149 5.65 -5.27 14.42
N GLU A 150 6.86 -4.84 14.80
CA GLU A 150 7.93 -4.59 13.82
C GLU A 150 8.34 -5.85 13.05
N ASP A 151 8.44 -7.00 13.74
CA ASP A 151 8.74 -8.28 13.09
C ASP A 151 7.59 -8.68 12.14
N ARG A 152 6.33 -8.57 12.63
CA ARG A 152 5.15 -8.89 11.83
C ARG A 152 5.08 -8.07 10.55
N LEU A 153 5.15 -6.74 10.65
CA LEU A 153 5.11 -5.86 9.49
C LEU A 153 6.28 -6.11 8.53
N SER A 154 7.48 -6.32 9.05
CA SER A 154 8.66 -6.61 8.22
C SER A 154 8.54 -7.91 7.43
N ILE A 155 7.97 -8.95 8.04
CA ILE A 155 7.74 -10.25 7.37
C ILE A 155 6.63 -10.14 6.32
N ILE A 156 5.57 -9.36 6.59
CA ILE A 156 4.53 -9.05 5.60
C ILE A 156 5.12 -8.30 4.41
N LEU A 157 5.92 -7.25 4.64
CA LEU A 157 6.61 -6.50 3.59
C LEU A 157 7.53 -7.37 2.74
N ALA A 158 8.30 -8.25 3.37
CA ALA A 158 9.14 -9.19 2.64
C ALA A 158 8.28 -10.11 1.75
N SER A 159 7.10 -10.53 2.22
CA SER A 159 6.19 -11.37 1.44
C SER A 159 5.55 -10.60 0.28
N TYR A 160 5.22 -9.34 0.48
CA TYR A 160 4.71 -8.44 -0.55
C TYR A 160 5.73 -8.23 -1.68
N ASN A 161 6.98 -7.98 -1.32
CA ASN A 161 8.06 -7.69 -2.28
C ASN A 161 8.65 -8.94 -2.96
N ALA A 162 9.02 -9.95 -2.17
CA ALA A 162 9.69 -11.16 -2.65
C ALA A 162 8.73 -12.29 -3.07
N GLY A 163 7.48 -12.19 -2.64
CA GLY A 163 6.50 -13.27 -2.72
C GLY A 163 6.52 -14.19 -1.50
N ILE A 164 5.33 -14.53 -1.03
CA ILE A 164 5.12 -15.28 0.21
C ILE A 164 5.82 -16.64 0.22
N GLY A 165 5.93 -17.31 -0.93
CA GLY A 165 6.59 -18.63 -1.03
C GLY A 165 8.04 -18.60 -0.53
N HIS A 166 8.81 -17.60 -0.93
CA HIS A 166 10.20 -17.45 -0.47
C HIS A 166 10.30 -17.15 1.03
N VAL A 167 9.37 -16.35 1.56
CA VAL A 167 9.31 -16.03 2.99
C VAL A 167 8.91 -17.26 3.82
N LEU A 168 7.95 -18.06 3.34
CA LEU A 168 7.57 -19.33 3.98
C LEU A 168 8.73 -20.32 4.01
N ASP A 169 9.52 -20.39 2.93
CA ASP A 169 10.76 -21.21 2.92
C ASP A 169 11.76 -20.72 3.95
N ALA A 170 12.03 -19.41 4.00
CA ALA A 170 12.94 -18.84 4.99
C ALA A 170 12.49 -19.16 6.43
N ARG A 171 11.19 -19.12 6.68
CA ARG A 171 10.59 -19.48 7.98
C ARG A 171 10.70 -20.98 8.27
N ARG A 172 10.61 -21.86 7.26
CA ARG A 172 10.85 -23.31 7.40
C ARG A 172 12.29 -23.60 7.75
N LEU A 173 13.23 -22.97 7.03
CA LEU A 173 14.67 -23.06 7.33
C LEU A 173 15.00 -22.55 8.73
N ALA A 174 14.45 -21.39 9.12
CA ALA A 174 14.64 -20.87 10.48
C ALA A 174 14.19 -21.90 11.54
N ARG A 175 13.02 -22.51 11.35
CA ARG A 175 12.48 -23.50 12.28
C ARG A 175 13.32 -24.76 12.32
N SER A 176 13.82 -25.26 11.20
CA SER A 176 14.65 -26.48 11.14
C SER A 176 16.00 -26.31 11.84
N GLU A 177 16.53 -25.08 11.88
CA GLU A 177 17.77 -24.75 12.58
C GLU A 177 17.54 -24.19 14.01
N GLY A 178 16.32 -24.29 14.55
CA GLY A 178 15.99 -23.87 15.91
C GLY A 178 15.88 -22.35 16.12
N ALA A 179 15.88 -21.55 15.03
CA ALA A 179 15.69 -20.11 15.09
C ALA A 179 14.21 -19.73 15.12
N ASN A 180 13.87 -18.53 15.61
CA ASN A 180 12.50 -18.05 15.67
C ASN A 180 11.98 -17.70 14.25
N PRO A 181 11.00 -18.46 13.69
CA PRO A 181 10.48 -18.22 12.35
C PRO A 181 9.57 -16.96 12.25
N ASN A 182 9.29 -16.32 13.37
CA ASN A 182 8.47 -15.11 13.45
C ASN A 182 9.29 -13.85 13.81
N SER A 183 10.61 -13.95 13.80
CA SER A 183 11.51 -12.80 13.92
C SER A 183 12.01 -12.38 12.55
N TRP A 184 11.96 -11.10 12.24
CA TRP A 184 12.48 -10.55 11.00
C TRP A 184 13.97 -10.83 10.83
N GLU A 185 14.72 -10.76 11.92
CA GLU A 185 16.16 -11.07 11.90
C GLU A 185 16.43 -12.49 11.36
N SER A 186 15.68 -13.48 11.85
CA SER A 186 15.81 -14.87 11.38
C SER A 186 15.33 -15.01 9.93
N VAL A 187 14.16 -14.46 9.58
CA VAL A 187 13.60 -14.55 8.23
C VAL A 187 14.54 -13.92 7.21
N ARG A 188 15.05 -12.73 7.50
CA ARG A 188 16.05 -12.03 6.67
C ARG A 188 17.30 -12.89 6.45
N HIS A 189 17.82 -13.47 7.51
CA HIS A 189 19.01 -14.33 7.46
C HIS A 189 18.81 -15.50 6.50
N TYR A 190 17.70 -16.23 6.61
CA TYR A 190 17.42 -17.38 5.74
C TYR A 190 16.98 -17.00 4.33
N LEU A 191 16.37 -15.84 4.11
CA LEU A 191 16.16 -15.30 2.76
C LEU A 191 17.50 -15.08 2.04
N ILE A 192 18.51 -14.56 2.73
CA ILE A 192 19.86 -14.38 2.17
C ILE A 192 20.49 -15.74 1.86
N LYS A 193 20.43 -16.68 2.80
CA LYS A 193 20.98 -18.02 2.63
C LYS A 193 20.34 -18.82 1.50
N LYS A 194 19.11 -18.52 1.11
CA LYS A 194 18.43 -19.15 -0.04
C LYS A 194 19.08 -18.92 -1.41
N SER A 195 20.14 -18.13 -1.51
CA SER A 195 20.97 -18.06 -2.71
C SER A 195 21.96 -19.21 -2.84
N ASP A 196 22.29 -19.88 -1.71
CA ASP A 196 23.25 -20.96 -1.58
C ASP A 196 22.56 -22.33 -1.81
N PRO A 197 23.11 -23.23 -2.66
CA PRO A 197 22.61 -24.59 -2.85
C PRO A 197 22.40 -25.38 -1.56
N ALA A 198 23.29 -25.22 -0.57
CA ALA A 198 23.17 -25.89 0.74
C ALA A 198 21.84 -25.60 1.46
N TYR A 199 21.14 -24.51 1.08
CA TYR A 199 19.86 -24.13 1.65
C TYR A 199 18.70 -24.34 0.68
N TYR A 200 18.78 -23.89 -0.59
CA TYR A 200 17.64 -23.97 -1.49
C TYR A 200 17.38 -25.38 -2.03
N GLU A 201 18.33 -26.31 -1.95
CA GLU A 201 18.17 -27.71 -2.36
C GLU A 201 17.62 -28.61 -1.24
N GLN A 202 17.40 -28.07 -0.03
CA GLN A 202 16.78 -28.85 1.05
C GLN A 202 15.31 -29.17 0.74
N ASP A 203 14.87 -30.37 1.07
CA ASP A 203 13.49 -30.87 0.83
C ASP A 203 12.38 -29.98 1.41
N ILE A 204 12.70 -29.21 2.46
CA ILE A 204 11.76 -28.28 3.10
C ILE A 204 11.55 -27.00 2.31
N VAL A 205 12.38 -26.71 1.31
CA VAL A 205 12.29 -25.52 0.44
C VAL A 205 11.42 -25.85 -0.76
N GLN A 206 10.34 -25.08 -0.96
CA GLN A 206 9.33 -25.32 -2.00
C GLN A 206 9.39 -24.30 -3.13
N SER A 207 9.90 -23.09 -2.87
CA SER A 207 9.98 -22.01 -3.87
C SER A 207 11.39 -21.86 -4.47
N GLY A 208 12.26 -22.81 -4.21
CA GLY A 208 13.60 -22.89 -4.79
C GLY A 208 14.53 -21.73 -4.45
N ARG A 209 15.52 -21.49 -5.31
CA ARG A 209 16.54 -20.47 -5.15
C ARG A 209 15.95 -19.05 -5.11
N PHE A 210 16.51 -18.20 -4.24
CA PHE A 210 16.16 -16.78 -4.16
C PHE A 210 17.43 -15.90 -4.18
N THR A 211 17.52 -15.02 -5.19
CA THR A 211 18.66 -14.13 -5.39
C THR A 211 18.34 -12.66 -5.12
N GLY A 212 17.06 -12.32 -4.88
CA GLY A 212 16.57 -10.96 -4.64
C GLY A 212 16.66 -10.49 -3.18
N SER A 213 17.32 -11.24 -2.30
CA SER A 213 17.30 -10.98 -0.85
C SER A 213 17.82 -9.60 -0.46
N GLY A 214 18.88 -9.11 -1.10
CA GLY A 214 19.43 -7.77 -0.84
C GLY A 214 18.42 -6.66 -1.17
N GLN A 215 17.73 -6.78 -2.30
CA GLN A 215 16.67 -5.84 -2.71
C GLN A 215 15.51 -5.87 -1.72
N THR A 216 15.04 -7.05 -1.34
CA THR A 216 13.95 -7.22 -0.38
C THR A 216 14.29 -6.66 1.00
N VAL A 217 15.49 -6.91 1.51
CA VAL A 217 15.94 -6.36 2.80
C VAL A 217 16.00 -4.83 2.76
N ASN A 218 16.53 -4.25 1.69
CA ASN A 218 16.56 -2.79 1.52
C ASN A 218 15.15 -2.20 1.45
N TYR A 219 14.24 -2.85 0.73
CA TYR A 219 12.84 -2.47 0.64
C TYR A 219 12.16 -2.45 2.02
N VAL A 220 12.27 -3.53 2.79
CA VAL A 220 11.71 -3.60 4.14
C VAL A 220 12.27 -2.48 5.03
N ASN A 221 13.58 -2.25 5.01
CA ASN A 221 14.22 -1.19 5.78
C ASN A 221 13.69 0.20 5.39
N GLU A 222 13.52 0.47 4.10
CA GLU A 222 13.00 1.75 3.60
C GLU A 222 11.56 1.97 4.04
N VAL A 223 10.66 1.01 3.81
CA VAL A 223 9.25 1.12 4.19
C VAL A 223 9.11 1.31 5.69
N MET A 224 9.79 0.51 6.53
CA MET A 224 9.73 0.62 7.99
C MET A 224 10.29 1.96 8.49
N ARG A 225 11.31 2.50 7.84
CA ARG A 225 11.83 3.86 8.13
C ARG A 225 10.77 4.93 7.81
N MET A 226 10.10 4.82 6.66
CA MET A 226 9.03 5.76 6.28
C MET A 226 7.81 5.62 7.19
N TYR A 227 7.40 4.41 7.52
CA TYR A 227 6.31 4.16 8.46
C TYR A 227 6.55 4.84 9.80
N ARG A 228 7.72 4.65 10.43
CA ARG A 228 8.08 5.35 11.68
C ARG A 228 8.07 6.87 11.55
N LYS A 229 8.47 7.42 10.38
CA LYS A 229 8.37 8.84 10.10
C LYS A 229 6.92 9.30 10.04
N TYR A 230 6.06 8.57 9.34
CA TYR A 230 4.64 8.92 9.18
C TYR A 230 3.85 8.78 10.47
N CYS A 231 4.16 7.81 11.32
CA CYS A 231 3.59 7.73 12.66
C CYS A 231 3.86 8.99 13.51
N LYS A 232 5.04 9.63 13.34
CA LYS A 232 5.37 10.87 14.04
C LYS A 232 4.71 12.12 13.43
N LEU A 233 4.38 12.09 12.13
CA LEU A 233 3.73 13.21 11.46
C LEU A 233 2.22 13.24 11.72
N ALA A 234 1.61 12.08 11.88
CA ALA A 234 0.17 11.88 12.01
C ALA A 234 -0.23 11.40 13.43
N SER A 235 0.57 11.77 14.44
CA SER A 235 0.30 11.52 15.86
C SER A 235 -0.49 12.64 16.50
#